data_8dbfcc1cafda774868a37543587d14d8
#
_entry.id   8dbfcc1cafda774868a37543587d14d8
#
_cell.length_a   1.000
_cell.length_b   1.000
_cell.length_c   1.000
_cell.angle_alpha   90.00
_cell.angle_beta   90.00
_cell.angle_gamma   90.00
#
_symmetry.space_group_name_H-M   'P 1'
#
loop_
_entity.id
_entity.type
_entity.pdbx_description
1 polymer ?
#
loop_
_entity_poly.entity_id
_entity_poly.type
_entity_poly.pdbx_seq_one_letter_code
_entity_poly.pdbx_strand_id
1 'polypeptide(L)'
;MHGAMNLINHPCTLCCRPTSMWCSRCQSAWYCSPEHLHNDWARHRKECIPATSAPNQYNVNMIATPPPAEPQYITVSAILFSPEEERPRIITVSCRPSHKPSQGMCPIPLVQSHFADGQAEGIVLTQGLNGEPLRFPLHLWYSPTALSKSAPINRAIYHITSGAAPKPWCGTVVVLKFNGSRRQGYSDAGSNDLPALSAYFLAYK
;
A
#
# COMPACT_ATOMS: atom_id res chain seq x y z
N MET A 1 -9.00 -58.51 16.78
CA MET A 1 -8.76 -58.31 15.31
C MET A 1 -8.68 -56.82 15.09
N HIS A 2 -7.44 -56.31 14.98
CA HIS A 2 -7.21 -54.90 14.71
C HIS A 2 -7.26 -54.73 13.19
N GLY A 3 -8.32 -54.12 12.68
CA GLY A 3 -8.44 -53.78 11.27
C GLY A 3 -7.36 -52.74 10.91
N ALA A 4 -6.42 -53.16 10.07
CA ALA A 4 -5.47 -52.23 9.47
C ALA A 4 -6.27 -51.23 8.62
N MET A 5 -6.34 -49.99 9.06
CA MET A 5 -6.80 -48.87 8.19
C MET A 5 -5.83 -48.80 7.01
N ASN A 6 -6.30 -49.18 5.83
CA ASN A 6 -5.59 -48.94 4.59
C ASN A 6 -5.43 -47.42 4.44
N LEU A 7 -4.26 -46.92 4.80
CA LEU A 7 -3.86 -45.53 4.51
C LEU A 7 -3.77 -45.42 2.99
N ILE A 8 -4.76 -44.79 2.39
CA ILE A 8 -4.73 -44.50 0.96
C ILE A 8 -3.62 -43.50 0.74
N ASN A 9 -2.49 -43.94 0.18
CA ASN A 9 -1.38 -43.09 -0.17
C ASN A 9 -1.65 -42.42 -1.51
N HIS A 10 -1.67 -41.07 -1.51
CA HIS A 10 -1.78 -40.30 -2.74
C HIS A 10 -0.38 -39.89 -3.24
N PRO A 11 -0.21 -39.68 -4.55
CA PRO A 11 1.07 -39.17 -5.06
C PRO A 11 1.25 -37.72 -4.65
N CYS A 12 2.45 -37.40 -4.18
CA CYS A 12 2.85 -36.00 -3.92
C CYS A 12 2.78 -35.20 -5.23
N THR A 13 2.13 -34.06 -5.17
CA THR A 13 1.92 -33.18 -6.35
C THR A 13 3.24 -32.72 -6.99
N LEU A 14 4.33 -32.63 -6.21
CA LEU A 14 5.62 -32.16 -6.72
C LEU A 14 6.57 -33.29 -7.15
N CYS A 15 6.66 -34.40 -6.38
CA CYS A 15 7.66 -35.43 -6.60
C CYS A 15 7.08 -36.85 -6.81
N CYS A 16 5.77 -36.99 -6.83
CA CYS A 16 5.02 -38.24 -7.04
C CYS A 16 5.26 -39.33 -5.96
N ARG A 17 6.02 -39.07 -4.89
CA ARG A 17 6.17 -40.04 -3.80
C ARG A 17 4.85 -40.25 -3.07
N PRO A 18 4.54 -41.48 -2.64
CA PRO A 18 3.33 -41.74 -1.86
C PRO A 18 3.29 -40.93 -0.58
N THR A 19 2.15 -40.32 -0.24
CA THR A 19 1.95 -39.54 0.97
C THR A 19 0.52 -39.60 1.45
N SER A 20 0.34 -39.50 2.77
CA SER A 20 -0.96 -39.31 3.43
C SER A 20 -1.15 -37.88 3.90
N MET A 21 -0.20 -36.97 3.65
CA MET A 21 -0.27 -35.55 4.07
C MET A 21 -0.87 -34.69 2.96
N TRP A 22 -1.71 -33.75 3.33
CA TRP A 22 -2.41 -32.87 2.39
C TRP A 22 -2.41 -31.40 2.83
N CYS A 23 -2.69 -30.51 1.88
CA CYS A 23 -2.87 -29.08 2.13
C CYS A 23 -4.05 -28.86 3.09
N SER A 24 -3.82 -28.20 4.23
CA SER A 24 -4.82 -27.92 5.25
C SER A 24 -5.97 -27.05 4.76
N ARG A 25 -5.75 -26.24 3.71
CA ARG A 25 -6.72 -25.29 3.19
C ARG A 25 -7.72 -25.93 2.23
N CYS A 26 -7.26 -26.68 1.23
CA CYS A 26 -8.16 -27.23 0.22
C CYS A 26 -8.45 -28.72 0.39
N GLN A 27 -7.61 -29.45 1.15
CA GLN A 27 -7.70 -30.91 1.39
C GLN A 27 -7.68 -31.76 0.11
N SER A 28 -7.35 -31.17 -1.05
CA SER A 28 -7.37 -31.83 -2.35
C SER A 28 -5.99 -31.98 -3.01
N ALA A 29 -4.97 -31.34 -2.46
CA ALA A 29 -3.59 -31.43 -2.93
C ALA A 29 -2.71 -32.11 -1.90
N TRP A 30 -1.88 -33.07 -2.35
CA TRP A 30 -1.10 -33.97 -1.50
C TRP A 30 0.39 -33.68 -1.62
N TYR A 31 1.11 -33.59 -0.51
CA TYR A 31 2.55 -33.31 -0.46
C TYR A 31 3.23 -34.19 0.57
N CYS A 32 4.38 -34.75 0.22
CA CYS A 32 5.10 -35.65 1.14
C CYS A 32 5.93 -34.89 2.21
N SER A 33 6.00 -33.56 2.12
CA SER A 33 6.62 -32.71 3.13
C SER A 33 6.12 -31.26 3.05
N PRO A 34 6.25 -30.47 4.12
CA PRO A 34 5.95 -29.03 4.12
C PRO A 34 6.73 -28.25 3.06
N GLU A 35 8.01 -28.62 2.83
CA GLU A 35 8.88 -27.98 1.84
C GLU A 35 8.30 -28.14 0.42
N HIS A 36 7.71 -29.31 0.11
CA HIS A 36 7.09 -29.54 -1.18
C HIS A 36 5.84 -28.69 -1.39
N LEU A 37 5.01 -28.51 -0.37
CA LEU A 37 3.91 -27.56 -0.43
C LEU A 37 4.43 -26.12 -0.59
N HIS A 38 5.47 -25.75 0.15
CA HIS A 38 6.05 -24.42 0.07
C HIS A 38 6.63 -24.11 -1.33
N ASN A 39 7.39 -25.05 -1.89
CA ASN A 39 7.98 -24.90 -3.22
C ASN A 39 6.91 -24.83 -4.34
N ASP A 40 5.79 -25.54 -4.17
CA ASP A 40 4.68 -25.53 -5.13
C ASP A 40 3.67 -24.41 -4.86
N TRP A 41 3.78 -23.68 -3.74
CA TRP A 41 2.79 -22.71 -3.31
C TRP A 41 2.50 -21.62 -4.32
N ALA A 42 3.49 -21.16 -5.07
CA ALA A 42 3.31 -20.13 -6.11
C ALA A 42 2.30 -20.55 -7.20
N ARG A 43 2.28 -21.87 -7.53
CA ARG A 43 1.31 -22.48 -8.44
C ARG A 43 0.03 -22.85 -7.69
N HIS A 44 0.16 -23.64 -6.61
CA HIS A 44 -0.97 -24.22 -5.90
C HIS A 44 -1.94 -23.17 -5.34
N ARG A 45 -1.46 -22.02 -4.85
CA ARG A 45 -2.32 -20.94 -4.32
C ARG A 45 -3.37 -20.43 -5.33
N LYS A 46 -3.12 -20.57 -6.64
CA LYS A 46 -4.05 -20.14 -7.70
C LYS A 46 -5.20 -21.11 -7.86
N GLU A 47 -4.99 -22.38 -7.50
CA GLU A 47 -5.92 -23.50 -7.64
C GLU A 47 -6.50 -23.94 -6.27
N CYS A 48 -5.96 -23.40 -5.18
CA CYS A 48 -6.30 -23.79 -3.83
C CYS A 48 -7.65 -23.19 -3.41
N ILE A 49 -8.71 -23.93 -3.63
CA ILE A 49 -10.07 -23.56 -3.19
C ILE A 49 -10.26 -24.06 -1.75
N PRO A 50 -10.55 -23.17 -0.78
CA PRO A 50 -10.78 -23.58 0.60
C PRO A 50 -11.94 -24.58 0.70
N ALA A 51 -11.75 -25.66 1.45
CA ALA A 51 -12.83 -26.57 1.78
C ALA A 51 -13.85 -25.83 2.67
N THR A 52 -15.10 -25.76 2.24
CA THR A 52 -16.18 -24.98 2.87
C THR A 52 -16.69 -25.56 4.19
N SER A 53 -16.15 -26.69 4.64
CA SER A 53 -16.58 -27.33 5.86
C SER A 53 -15.43 -28.06 6.54
N ALA A 54 -14.87 -27.47 7.57
CA ALA A 54 -14.20 -28.25 8.59
C ALA A 54 -14.29 -27.56 9.94
N PRO A 55 -14.97 -28.15 10.94
CA PRO A 55 -14.70 -27.84 12.31
C PRO A 55 -13.24 -28.23 12.63
N ASN A 56 -12.59 -27.45 13.45
CA ASN A 56 -11.25 -27.56 14.01
C ASN A 56 -10.83 -28.98 14.47
N GLN A 57 -10.59 -29.91 13.54
CA GLN A 57 -9.88 -31.13 13.88
C GLN A 57 -8.47 -31.02 13.34
N TYR A 58 -7.52 -30.76 14.23
CA TYR A 58 -6.10 -30.88 13.96
C TYR A 58 -5.80 -32.34 13.55
N ASN A 59 -5.71 -32.60 12.26
CA ASN A 59 -5.29 -33.89 11.75
C ASN A 59 -3.78 -33.84 11.57
N VAL A 60 -3.06 -34.79 12.16
CA VAL A 60 -1.60 -34.91 12.07
C VAL A 60 -1.07 -35.00 10.63
N ASN A 61 -1.92 -35.34 9.67
CA ASN A 61 -1.58 -35.41 8.28
C ASN A 61 -1.77 -34.09 7.51
N MET A 62 -2.21 -33.00 8.18
CA MET A 62 -2.40 -31.71 7.54
C MET A 62 -1.09 -30.90 7.54
N ILE A 63 -0.68 -30.48 6.36
CA ILE A 63 0.41 -29.51 6.22
C ILE A 63 -0.19 -28.10 6.23
N ALA A 64 0.23 -27.27 7.17
CA ALA A 64 -0.19 -25.88 7.22
C ALA A 64 0.19 -25.16 5.92
N THR A 65 -0.74 -24.42 5.34
CA THR A 65 -0.42 -23.56 4.21
C THR A 65 0.54 -22.46 4.66
N PRO A 66 1.53 -22.09 3.83
CA PRO A 66 2.36 -20.93 4.13
C PRO A 66 1.47 -19.71 4.41
N PRO A 67 1.85 -18.85 5.36
CA PRO A 67 1.12 -17.60 5.58
C PRO A 67 1.04 -16.82 4.27
N PRO A 68 -0.04 -16.07 4.03
CA PRO A 68 -0.11 -15.19 2.88
C PRO A 68 1.17 -14.35 2.85
N ALA A 69 1.82 -14.28 1.69
CA ALA A 69 2.97 -13.40 1.53
C ALA A 69 2.55 -12.00 1.98
N GLU A 70 3.24 -11.45 2.97
CA GLU A 70 2.98 -10.08 3.42
C GLU A 70 3.04 -9.16 2.21
N PRO A 71 2.08 -8.22 2.05
CA PRO A 71 2.11 -7.29 0.96
C PRO A 71 3.42 -6.51 1.03
N GLN A 72 4.25 -6.62 0.00
CA GLN A 72 5.49 -5.86 -0.08
C GLN A 72 5.12 -4.39 -0.27
N TYR A 73 5.30 -3.58 0.76
CA TYR A 73 5.12 -2.13 0.69
C TYR A 73 6.24 -1.51 -0.15
N ILE A 74 5.85 -0.56 -0.98
CA ILE A 74 6.79 0.30 -1.71
C ILE A 74 6.96 1.56 -0.87
N THR A 75 8.20 1.97 -0.61
CA THR A 75 8.50 3.20 0.11
C THR A 75 8.98 4.28 -0.85
N VAL A 76 8.48 5.50 -0.67
CA VAL A 76 8.88 6.68 -1.47
C VAL A 76 9.09 7.89 -0.56
N SER A 77 9.96 8.79 -1.00
CA SER A 77 10.13 10.08 -0.35
C SER A 77 8.96 11.00 -0.68
N ALA A 78 8.40 11.65 0.33
CA ALA A 78 7.33 12.62 0.24
C ALA A 78 7.72 13.92 0.94
N ILE A 79 7.05 15.03 0.60
CA ILE A 79 7.27 16.32 1.25
C ILE A 79 6.18 16.52 2.29
N LEU A 80 6.57 16.76 3.53
CA LEU A 80 5.68 17.11 4.64
C LEU A 80 5.73 18.61 4.88
N PHE A 81 4.56 19.25 4.89
CA PHE A 81 4.34 20.60 5.39
C PHE A 81 3.59 20.50 6.71
N SER A 82 4.22 20.95 7.76
CA SER A 82 3.69 20.87 9.13
C SER A 82 3.34 22.25 9.67
N PRO A 83 2.30 22.38 10.52
CA PRO A 83 2.05 23.61 11.26
C PRO A 83 3.14 23.93 12.30
N GLU A 84 3.85 22.91 12.81
CA GLU A 84 4.88 23.08 13.84
C GLU A 84 6.23 23.54 13.28
N GLU A 85 6.46 23.34 11.98
CA GLU A 85 7.75 23.60 11.32
C GLU A 85 7.64 24.75 10.32
N GLU A 86 8.69 25.57 10.22
CA GLU A 86 8.73 26.69 9.26
C GLU A 86 9.17 26.25 7.85
N ARG A 87 9.76 25.07 7.74
CA ARG A 87 10.26 24.53 6.47
C ARG A 87 9.68 23.17 6.18
N PRO A 88 9.34 22.89 4.93
CA PRO A 88 8.95 21.53 4.55
C PRO A 88 10.12 20.58 4.77
N ARG A 89 9.81 19.33 5.14
CA ARG A 89 10.81 18.28 5.30
C ARG A 89 10.47 17.06 4.46
N ILE A 90 11.49 16.28 4.14
CA ILE A 90 11.31 15.00 3.45
C ILE A 90 10.99 13.93 4.49
N ILE A 91 9.97 13.15 4.21
CA ILE A 91 9.56 11.98 4.98
C ILE A 91 9.50 10.74 4.07
N THR A 92 9.49 9.57 4.67
CA THR A 92 9.26 8.32 3.96
C THR A 92 7.81 7.89 4.13
N VAL A 93 7.12 7.61 3.01
CA VAL A 93 5.74 7.13 3.01
C VAL A 93 5.70 5.72 2.42
N SER A 94 5.09 4.80 3.14
CA SER A 94 4.82 3.45 2.65
C SER A 94 3.57 3.44 1.79
N CYS A 95 3.64 2.79 0.63
CA CYS A 95 2.53 2.62 -0.27
C CYS A 95 2.16 1.14 -0.37
N ARG A 96 0.91 0.81 -0.10
CA ARG A 96 0.40 -0.55 -0.27
C ARG A 96 0.16 -0.83 -1.74
N PRO A 97 0.67 -1.96 -2.29
CA PRO A 97 0.39 -2.35 -3.67
C PRO A 97 -1.10 -2.43 -3.94
N SER A 98 -1.51 -2.03 -5.14
CA SER A 98 -2.90 -2.24 -5.58
C SER A 98 -3.20 -3.73 -5.68
N HIS A 99 -4.46 -4.10 -5.45
CA HIS A 99 -4.93 -5.49 -5.63
C HIS A 99 -4.82 -5.98 -7.08
N LYS A 100 -4.69 -5.07 -8.04
CA LYS A 100 -4.57 -5.38 -9.47
C LYS A 100 -3.43 -4.58 -10.11
N PRO A 101 -2.16 -4.87 -9.78
CA PRO A 101 -1.02 -4.15 -10.36
C PRO A 101 -0.95 -4.26 -11.88
N SER A 102 -1.40 -5.40 -12.44
CA SER A 102 -1.43 -5.64 -13.89
C SER A 102 -2.37 -4.71 -14.66
N GLN A 103 -3.30 -4.04 -13.99
CA GLN A 103 -4.20 -3.05 -14.60
C GLN A 103 -3.69 -1.61 -14.44
N GLY A 104 -2.44 -1.43 -14.00
CA GLY A 104 -1.84 -0.10 -13.85
C GLY A 104 -2.48 0.76 -12.75
N MET A 105 -3.10 0.14 -11.75
CA MET A 105 -3.66 0.87 -10.62
C MET A 105 -2.55 1.35 -9.68
N CYS A 106 -2.61 2.64 -9.34
CA CYS A 106 -1.66 3.27 -8.43
C CYS A 106 -1.66 2.60 -7.05
N PRO A 107 -0.49 2.39 -6.44
CA PRO A 107 -0.40 1.99 -5.03
C PRO A 107 -1.12 2.98 -4.11
N ILE A 108 -1.62 2.51 -2.99
CA ILE A 108 -2.33 3.33 -2.01
C ILE A 108 -1.32 3.83 -0.97
N PRO A 109 -1.05 5.14 -0.88
CA PRO A 109 -0.13 5.68 0.10
C PRO A 109 -0.76 5.67 1.51
N LEU A 110 0.01 5.26 2.50
CA LEU A 110 -0.41 5.21 3.90
C LEU A 110 -0.08 6.53 4.58
N VAL A 111 -0.85 7.55 4.29
CA VAL A 111 -0.63 8.92 4.79
C VAL A 111 -1.47 9.26 6.02
N GLN A 112 -2.45 8.45 6.38
CA GLN A 112 -3.44 8.74 7.44
C GLN A 112 -2.80 9.02 8.81
N SER A 113 -1.68 8.37 9.11
CA SER A 113 -0.95 8.58 10.38
C SER A 113 -0.34 9.97 10.55
N HIS A 114 -0.25 10.75 9.47
CA HIS A 114 0.24 12.12 9.51
C HIS A 114 -0.85 13.15 9.83
N PHE A 115 -2.11 12.73 9.87
CA PHE A 115 -3.26 13.60 10.14
C PHE A 115 -3.85 13.30 11.51
N ALA A 116 -4.06 14.32 12.31
CA ALA A 116 -4.55 14.18 13.69
C ALA A 116 -5.91 13.50 13.80
N ASP A 117 -6.77 13.67 12.78
CA ASP A 117 -8.10 13.06 12.70
C ASP A 117 -8.12 11.75 11.89
N GLY A 118 -6.97 11.31 11.38
CA GLY A 118 -6.85 10.14 10.53
C GLY A 118 -7.54 10.26 9.17
N GLN A 119 -8.12 11.43 8.85
CA GLN A 119 -8.80 11.70 7.59
C GLN A 119 -7.87 12.40 6.62
N ALA A 120 -7.81 11.91 5.40
CA ALA A 120 -7.00 12.51 4.35
C ALA A 120 -7.75 12.46 3.03
N GLU A 121 -7.81 13.60 2.35
CA GLU A 121 -8.27 13.73 0.96
C GLU A 121 -7.11 14.11 0.06
N GLY A 122 -7.18 13.69 -1.20
CA GLY A 122 -6.13 13.90 -2.17
C GLY A 122 -6.53 14.85 -3.30
N ILE A 123 -5.65 15.79 -3.63
CA ILE A 123 -5.75 16.64 -4.83
C ILE A 123 -4.58 16.32 -5.74
N VAL A 124 -4.83 16.16 -7.03
CA VAL A 124 -3.78 15.94 -8.02
C VAL A 124 -3.45 17.24 -8.74
N LEU A 125 -2.21 17.70 -8.55
CA LEU A 125 -1.66 18.85 -9.24
C LEU A 125 -1.01 18.38 -10.55
N THR A 126 -1.58 18.80 -11.68
CA THR A 126 -1.11 18.43 -13.03
C THR A 126 -0.42 19.56 -13.77
N GLN A 127 -0.51 20.78 -13.24
CA GLN A 127 0.07 21.99 -13.83
C GLN A 127 1.06 22.62 -12.83
N GLY A 128 2.14 23.15 -13.35
CA GLY A 128 3.15 23.87 -12.59
C GLY A 128 2.99 25.37 -12.65
N LEU A 129 4.12 26.07 -12.47
CA LEU A 129 4.21 27.52 -12.59
C LEU A 129 3.79 27.91 -14.02
N ASN A 130 2.97 28.97 -14.16
CA ASN A 130 2.46 29.46 -15.45
C ASN A 130 1.52 28.49 -16.19
N GLY A 131 1.01 27.45 -15.55
CA GLY A 131 0.04 26.53 -16.14
C GLY A 131 0.63 25.46 -17.07
N GLU A 132 1.97 25.35 -17.17
CA GLU A 132 2.58 24.27 -17.92
C GLU A 132 2.28 22.90 -17.30
N PRO A 133 2.09 21.85 -18.12
CA PRO A 133 1.80 20.52 -17.62
C PRO A 133 3.04 19.93 -16.91
N LEU A 134 2.83 19.39 -15.72
CA LEU A 134 3.86 18.67 -14.96
C LEU A 134 4.11 17.30 -15.61
N ARG A 135 5.37 17.02 -15.97
CA ARG A 135 5.81 15.69 -16.40
C ARG A 135 5.53 14.62 -15.34
N PHE A 136 5.70 14.99 -14.08
CA PHE A 136 5.45 14.18 -12.90
C PHE A 136 4.43 14.90 -12.02
N PRO A 137 3.13 14.60 -12.16
CA PRO A 137 2.09 15.23 -11.35
C PRO A 137 2.33 15.01 -9.85
N LEU A 138 1.87 15.95 -9.03
CA LEU A 138 1.99 15.88 -7.58
C LEU A 138 0.65 15.51 -6.97
N HIS A 139 0.69 14.73 -5.90
CA HIS A 139 -0.49 14.27 -5.17
C HIS A 139 -0.44 14.84 -3.75
N LEU A 140 -1.23 15.89 -3.53
CA LEU A 140 -1.34 16.55 -2.24
C LEU A 140 -2.40 15.86 -1.40
N TRP A 141 -2.05 15.51 -0.18
CA TRP A 141 -2.95 14.97 0.82
C TRP A 141 -3.12 15.96 1.96
N TYR A 142 -4.35 16.21 2.38
CA TYR A 142 -4.71 17.18 3.42
C TYR A 142 -5.96 16.71 4.18
N SER A 143 -6.18 17.24 5.39
CA SER A 143 -7.43 16.99 6.10
C SER A 143 -8.51 17.98 5.62
N PRO A 144 -9.64 17.51 5.07
CA PRO A 144 -10.72 18.40 4.61
C PRO A 144 -11.39 19.16 5.75
N THR A 145 -11.25 18.67 6.99
CA THR A 145 -11.86 19.25 8.17
C THR A 145 -10.88 20.12 8.99
N ALA A 146 -9.64 20.29 8.53
CA ALA A 146 -8.62 21.04 9.28
C ALA A 146 -9.07 22.46 9.67
N LEU A 147 -9.66 23.20 8.71
CA LEU A 147 -10.14 24.56 8.96
C LEU A 147 -11.33 24.59 9.92
N SER A 148 -12.31 23.70 9.75
CA SER A 148 -13.51 23.64 10.60
C SER A 148 -13.21 23.17 12.01
N LYS A 149 -12.16 22.34 12.18
CA LYS A 149 -11.67 21.88 13.50
C LYS A 149 -10.65 22.82 14.14
N SER A 150 -10.49 24.03 13.60
CA SER A 150 -9.55 25.03 14.11
C SER A 150 -8.11 24.50 14.20
N ALA A 151 -7.69 23.67 13.25
CA ALA A 151 -6.31 23.24 13.15
C ALA A 151 -5.38 24.47 12.95
N PRO A 152 -4.16 24.47 13.50
CA PRO A 152 -3.25 25.59 13.35
C PRO A 152 -2.87 25.85 11.90
N ILE A 153 -2.57 27.11 11.59
CA ILE A 153 -2.08 27.51 10.27
C ILE A 153 -0.78 26.76 9.96
N ASN A 154 -0.67 26.24 8.76
CA ASN A 154 0.52 25.54 8.31
C ASN A 154 1.68 26.53 8.10
N ARG A 155 2.62 26.55 9.04
CA ARG A 155 3.75 27.49 9.05
C ARG A 155 4.69 27.26 7.88
N ALA A 156 4.89 26.00 7.46
CA ALA A 156 5.75 25.69 6.34
C ALA A 156 5.19 26.24 5.02
N ILE A 157 3.87 26.13 4.79
CA ILE A 157 3.21 26.73 3.62
C ILE A 157 3.24 28.25 3.71
N TYR A 158 2.93 28.82 4.87
CA TYR A 158 3.01 30.26 5.10
C TYR A 158 4.41 30.80 4.75
N HIS A 159 5.45 30.10 5.17
CA HIS A 159 6.84 30.52 4.93
C HIS A 159 7.21 30.46 3.43
N ILE A 160 6.92 29.35 2.72
CA ILE A 160 7.29 29.25 1.29
C ILE A 160 6.46 30.14 0.37
N THR A 161 5.31 30.62 0.84
CA THR A 161 4.46 31.60 0.14
C THR A 161 4.67 33.02 0.62
N SER A 162 5.58 33.25 1.58
CA SER A 162 5.79 34.54 2.25
C SER A 162 4.49 35.16 2.80
N GLY A 163 3.55 34.32 3.21
CA GLY A 163 2.24 34.74 3.71
C GLY A 163 1.26 35.25 2.64
N ALA A 164 1.60 35.15 1.35
CA ALA A 164 0.81 35.71 0.25
C ALA A 164 -0.30 34.75 -0.25
N ALA A 165 -0.46 33.56 0.34
CA ALA A 165 -1.54 32.64 -0.02
C ALA A 165 -2.91 33.28 0.27
N PRO A 166 -3.87 33.31 -0.70
CA PRO A 166 -5.17 33.99 -0.54
C PRO A 166 -6.04 33.39 0.56
N LYS A 167 -5.88 32.08 0.80
CA LYS A 167 -6.55 31.36 1.89
C LYS A 167 -5.53 30.70 2.80
N PRO A 168 -5.74 30.69 4.12
CA PRO A 168 -4.86 30.00 5.04
C PRO A 168 -4.97 28.49 4.84
N TRP A 169 -3.83 27.84 4.67
CA TRP A 169 -3.72 26.39 4.77
C TRP A 169 -3.59 26.00 6.23
N CYS A 170 -4.46 25.13 6.72
CA CYS A 170 -4.47 24.67 8.11
C CYS A 170 -4.15 23.19 8.19
N GLY A 171 -3.49 22.78 9.28
CA GLY A 171 -3.11 21.40 9.51
C GLY A 171 -1.98 20.93 8.60
N THR A 172 -1.74 19.64 8.64
CA THR A 172 -0.67 18.99 7.90
C THR A 172 -1.03 18.80 6.41
N VAL A 173 -0.02 18.92 5.53
CA VAL A 173 -0.12 18.57 4.12
C VAL A 173 1.03 17.63 3.77
N VAL A 174 0.72 16.51 3.12
CA VAL A 174 1.70 15.54 2.62
C VAL A 174 1.65 15.49 1.10
N VAL A 175 2.80 15.59 0.45
CA VAL A 175 2.87 15.61 -1.02
C VAL A 175 3.73 14.46 -1.51
N LEU A 176 3.13 13.61 -2.36
CA LEU A 176 3.81 12.57 -3.12
C LEU A 176 3.94 13.02 -4.57
N LYS A 177 4.87 12.40 -5.30
CA LYS A 177 5.07 12.64 -6.72
C LYS A 177 4.75 11.38 -7.51
N PHE A 178 3.91 11.49 -8.53
CA PHE A 178 3.68 10.37 -9.44
C PHE A 178 4.91 10.09 -10.31
N ASN A 179 5.10 8.84 -10.69
CA ASN A 179 6.21 8.40 -11.55
C ASN A 179 6.01 8.74 -13.05
N GLY A 180 4.93 9.44 -13.37
CA GLY A 180 4.62 9.89 -14.73
C GLY A 180 3.18 10.34 -14.88
N SER A 181 2.84 10.85 -16.06
CA SER A 181 1.51 11.39 -16.38
C SER A 181 0.38 10.37 -16.27
N ARG A 182 0.67 9.07 -16.44
CA ARG A 182 -0.32 7.98 -16.27
C ARG A 182 -0.68 7.70 -14.82
N ARG A 183 0.06 8.24 -13.84
CA ARG A 183 -0.20 8.14 -12.40
C ARG A 183 -0.33 6.68 -11.90
N GLN A 184 0.48 5.77 -12.44
CA GLN A 184 0.43 4.34 -12.11
C GLN A 184 1.31 3.95 -10.91
N GLY A 185 2.05 4.89 -10.36
CA GLY A 185 2.93 4.70 -9.20
C GLY A 185 3.49 6.02 -8.73
N TYR A 186 4.28 5.96 -7.65
CA TYR A 186 4.97 7.10 -7.08
C TYR A 186 6.48 7.00 -7.30
N SER A 187 7.12 8.15 -7.29
CA SER A 187 8.57 8.34 -7.25
C SER A 187 8.91 9.32 -6.13
N ASP A 188 10.19 9.45 -5.81
CA ASP A 188 10.64 10.34 -4.75
C ASP A 188 10.32 11.80 -5.08
N ALA A 189 9.63 12.46 -4.17
CA ALA A 189 9.43 13.90 -4.17
C ALA A 189 10.61 14.59 -3.47
N GLY A 190 10.93 15.81 -3.86
CA GLY A 190 12.06 16.54 -3.31
C GLY A 190 11.96 18.05 -3.49
N SER A 191 13.04 18.76 -3.17
CA SER A 191 13.10 20.23 -3.23
C SER A 191 12.80 20.82 -4.60
N ASN A 192 13.06 20.08 -5.67
CA ASN A 192 12.76 20.50 -7.04
C ASN A 192 11.25 20.61 -7.33
N ASP A 193 10.40 20.03 -6.49
CA ASP A 193 8.95 20.06 -6.62
C ASP A 193 8.34 21.28 -5.89
N LEU A 194 9.12 21.96 -5.03
CA LEU A 194 8.66 23.12 -4.23
C LEU A 194 8.17 24.31 -5.07
N PRO A 195 8.78 24.69 -6.20
CA PRO A 195 8.28 25.81 -7.00
C PRO A 195 6.86 25.60 -7.51
N ALA A 196 6.53 24.40 -7.99
CA ALA A 196 5.17 24.07 -8.43
C ALA A 196 4.17 24.09 -7.27
N LEU A 197 4.57 23.63 -6.09
CA LEU A 197 3.74 23.65 -4.88
C LEU A 197 3.49 25.07 -4.39
N SER A 198 4.52 25.91 -4.35
CA SER A 198 4.39 27.32 -3.97
C SER A 198 3.43 28.05 -4.91
N ALA A 199 3.57 27.84 -6.23
CA ALA A 199 2.66 28.42 -7.22
C ALA A 199 1.20 27.97 -6.99
N TYR A 200 0.99 26.68 -6.70
CA TYR A 200 -0.32 26.14 -6.39
C TYR A 200 -0.93 26.79 -5.14
N PHE A 201 -0.18 26.88 -4.03
CA PHE A 201 -0.68 27.48 -2.80
C PHE A 201 -1.01 28.99 -2.97
N LEU A 202 -0.27 29.70 -3.81
CA LEU A 202 -0.53 31.11 -4.14
C LEU A 202 -1.76 31.28 -5.05
N ALA A 203 -2.06 30.30 -5.91
CA ALA A 203 -3.19 30.35 -6.84
C ALA A 203 -4.50 29.78 -6.27
N TYR A 204 -4.46 29.08 -5.15
CA TYR A 204 -5.62 28.41 -4.56
C TYR A 204 -6.61 29.42 -3.97
N LYS A 205 -7.78 29.50 -4.61
CA LYS A 205 -8.87 30.45 -4.26
C LYS A 205 -9.99 29.79 -3.46
#